data_8cd398cd8311cf2f8bd00605781c6217
#
_entry.id   8cd398cd8311cf2f8bd00605781c6217
#
_cell.length_a   1.000
_cell.length_b   1.000
_cell.length_c   1.000
_cell.angle_alpha   90.00
_cell.angle_beta   90.00
_cell.angle_gamma   90.00
#
_symmetry.space_group_name_H-M   'P 1'
#
loop_
_entity.id
_entity.type
_entity.pdbx_description
1 polymer ?
#
loop_
_entity_poly.entity_id
_entity_poly.type
_entity_poly.pdbx_seq_one_letter_code
_entity_poly.pdbx_strand_id
1 'polypeptide(L)'
;SLNDKNGRDAASSILTTIREENDAQLALVPYYYFTSSIYKGECTGSRVALMTAKSLDTFLYLAKINGKEIYELAEKYLAESDEKFHITNKYELPVASGMKIIVRQEENGFSLKDIEVNKKKIDKDKEYSILLTETTMSVLKKINPECEIRQLGNTTLSSAWTVAMANGQQPSAPEDYIEVEK
;
A
#
# COMPACT_ATOMS: atom_id res chain seq x y z
N SER A 1 -11.52 -8.25 9.29
CA SER A 1 -11.73 -6.95 8.65
C SER A 1 -10.57 -6.02 8.98
N LEU A 2 -10.28 -5.06 8.11
CA LEU A 2 -9.28 -4.02 8.37
C LEU A 2 -9.73 -3.00 9.45
N ASN A 3 -10.88 -3.22 10.04
CA ASN A 3 -11.48 -2.33 11.03
C ASN A 3 -10.83 -2.42 12.43
N ASP A 4 -9.79 -3.21 12.57
CA ASP A 4 -9.04 -3.35 13.80
C ASP A 4 -7.52 -3.36 13.56
N LYS A 5 -6.74 -3.27 14.63
CA LYS A 5 -5.28 -3.32 14.55
C LYS A 5 -4.77 -4.59 13.85
N ASN A 6 -5.39 -5.74 14.11
CA ASN A 6 -4.95 -7.03 13.56
C ASN A 6 -5.12 -7.08 12.04
N GLY A 7 -6.20 -6.51 11.51
CA GLY A 7 -6.41 -6.42 10.05
C GLY A 7 -5.40 -5.51 9.38
N ARG A 8 -5.05 -4.39 10.01
CA ARG A 8 -4.03 -3.47 9.51
C ARG A 8 -2.63 -4.09 9.57
N ASP A 9 -2.30 -4.80 10.64
CA ASP A 9 -1.04 -5.53 10.78
C ASP A 9 -0.93 -6.63 9.70
N ALA A 10 -2.02 -7.34 9.41
CA ALA A 10 -2.07 -8.33 8.35
C ALA A 10 -1.85 -7.71 6.97
N ALA A 11 -2.53 -6.60 6.64
CA ALA A 11 -2.36 -5.90 5.38
C ALA A 11 -0.93 -5.38 5.21
N SER A 12 -0.36 -4.81 6.27
CA SER A 12 1.04 -4.36 6.31
C SER A 12 2.01 -5.51 6.05
N SER A 13 1.84 -6.62 6.75
CA SER A 13 2.68 -7.82 6.59
C SER A 13 2.63 -8.35 5.16
N ILE A 14 1.45 -8.46 4.56
CA ILE A 14 1.26 -8.89 3.17
C ILE A 14 1.97 -7.93 2.21
N LEU A 15 1.72 -6.64 2.33
CA LEU A 15 2.30 -5.64 1.43
C LEU A 15 3.82 -5.56 1.57
N THR A 16 4.35 -5.65 2.80
CA THR A 16 5.78 -5.66 3.05
C THR A 16 6.45 -6.88 2.39
N THR A 17 5.86 -8.05 2.54
CA THR A 17 6.35 -9.27 1.88
C THR A 17 6.41 -9.10 0.36
N ILE A 18 5.33 -8.61 -0.25
CA ILE A 18 5.26 -8.41 -1.71
C ILE A 18 6.26 -7.34 -2.16
N ARG A 19 6.40 -6.24 -1.40
CA ARG A 19 7.36 -5.17 -1.70
C ARG A 19 8.80 -5.70 -1.73
N GLU A 20 9.18 -6.49 -0.72
CA GLU A 20 10.51 -7.08 -0.59
C GLU A 20 10.81 -8.07 -1.71
N GLU A 21 9.86 -8.92 -2.09
CA GLU A 21 9.98 -9.86 -3.21
C GLU A 21 10.20 -9.17 -4.56
N ASN A 22 9.77 -7.93 -4.70
CA ASN A 22 9.91 -7.16 -5.94
C ASN A 22 11.03 -6.11 -5.88
N ASP A 23 11.91 -6.17 -4.86
CA ASP A 23 13.03 -5.24 -4.66
C ASP A 23 12.60 -3.76 -4.69
N ALA A 24 11.36 -3.47 -4.28
CA ALA A 24 10.88 -2.11 -4.18
C ALA A 24 11.26 -1.48 -2.83
N GLN A 25 11.65 -0.22 -2.83
CA GLN A 25 11.96 0.51 -1.60
C GLN A 25 10.70 0.87 -0.82
N LEU A 26 9.65 1.23 -1.54
CA LEU A 26 8.37 1.69 -0.99
C LEU A 26 7.20 0.96 -1.66
N ALA A 27 6.05 0.97 -1.01
CA ALA A 27 4.78 0.54 -1.61
C ALA A 27 3.62 1.38 -1.08
N LEU A 28 2.62 1.62 -1.94
CA LEU A 28 1.38 2.33 -1.59
C LEU A 28 0.20 1.67 -2.31
N VAL A 29 -0.74 1.13 -1.54
CA VAL A 29 -1.84 0.31 -2.05
C VAL A 29 -3.14 0.67 -1.33
N PRO A 30 -4.27 0.77 -2.04
CA PRO A 30 -5.58 0.94 -1.41
C PRO A 30 -5.91 -0.16 -0.39
N TYR A 31 -6.45 0.23 0.76
CA TYR A 31 -6.80 -0.70 1.85
C TYR A 31 -7.82 -1.77 1.45
N TYR A 32 -8.73 -1.47 0.54
CA TYR A 32 -9.84 -2.35 0.18
C TYR A 32 -9.43 -3.62 -0.59
N TYR A 33 -8.18 -3.72 -1.02
CA TYR A 33 -7.65 -4.95 -1.61
C TYR A 33 -7.40 -6.05 -0.57
N PHE A 34 -7.31 -5.69 0.70
CA PHE A 34 -7.09 -6.63 1.79
C PHE A 34 -8.41 -6.97 2.48
N THR A 35 -8.82 -8.23 2.45
CA THR A 35 -10.19 -8.62 2.81
C THR A 35 -10.33 -9.38 4.11
N SER A 36 -9.25 -9.91 4.66
CA SER A 36 -9.30 -10.69 5.89
C SER A 36 -8.04 -10.55 6.74
N SER A 37 -8.18 -10.90 8.01
CA SER A 37 -7.06 -10.94 8.95
C SER A 37 -6.28 -12.26 8.83
N ILE A 38 -4.99 -12.22 9.15
CA ILE A 38 -4.20 -13.43 9.37
C ILE A 38 -4.63 -14.03 10.71
N TYR A 39 -5.17 -15.24 10.70
CA TYR A 39 -5.54 -15.95 11.91
C TYR A 39 -4.37 -16.81 12.40
N LYS A 40 -4.22 -16.90 13.73
CA LYS A 40 -3.25 -17.79 14.35
C LYS A 40 -3.62 -19.25 14.06
N GLY A 41 -2.68 -20.04 13.56
CA GLY A 41 -2.85 -21.48 13.25
C GLY A 41 -2.42 -21.82 11.82
N GLU A 42 -2.75 -23.02 11.36
CA GLU A 42 -2.44 -23.45 10.00
C GLU A 42 -3.13 -22.57 8.95
N CYS A 43 -2.35 -22.08 8.01
CA CYS A 43 -2.83 -21.28 6.91
C CYS A 43 -2.93 -22.13 5.66
N THR A 44 -4.15 -22.51 5.28
CA THR A 44 -4.40 -23.25 4.03
C THR A 44 -4.27 -22.34 2.83
N GLY A 45 -3.97 -22.89 1.63
CA GLY A 45 -3.91 -22.12 0.39
C GLY A 45 -5.18 -21.29 0.12
N SER A 46 -6.36 -21.83 0.45
CA SER A 46 -7.62 -21.10 0.33
C SER A 46 -7.69 -19.87 1.25
N ARG A 47 -7.16 -19.96 2.46
CA ARG A 47 -7.12 -18.81 3.40
C ARG A 47 -6.14 -17.74 2.92
N VAL A 48 -4.98 -18.17 2.39
CA VAL A 48 -4.00 -17.26 1.78
C VAL A 48 -4.64 -16.46 0.65
N ALA A 49 -5.32 -17.14 -0.28
CA ALA A 49 -5.98 -16.49 -1.41
C ALA A 49 -7.10 -15.52 -0.96
N LEU A 50 -7.86 -15.87 0.09
CA LEU A 50 -8.93 -15.01 0.59
C LEU A 50 -8.45 -13.68 1.18
N MET A 51 -7.22 -13.58 1.66
CA MET A 51 -6.68 -12.34 2.25
C MET A 51 -6.62 -11.19 1.23
N THR A 52 -6.44 -11.53 -0.04
CA THR A 52 -6.29 -10.58 -1.15
C THR A 52 -7.31 -10.83 -2.27
N ALA A 53 -8.44 -11.46 -1.98
CA ALA A 53 -9.41 -11.88 -2.99
C ALA A 53 -9.99 -10.74 -3.83
N LYS A 54 -10.05 -9.53 -3.29
CA LYS A 54 -10.49 -8.32 -4.03
C LYS A 54 -9.43 -7.77 -5.00
N SER A 55 -8.25 -8.34 -5.04
CA SER A 55 -7.14 -7.91 -5.89
C SER A 55 -6.73 -8.94 -6.95
N LEU A 56 -7.62 -9.88 -7.28
CA LEU A 56 -7.36 -10.94 -8.26
C LEU A 56 -6.97 -10.37 -9.64
N ASP A 57 -7.61 -9.28 -10.04
CA ASP A 57 -7.39 -8.62 -11.33
C ASP A 57 -6.56 -7.33 -11.21
N THR A 58 -5.94 -7.09 -10.05
CA THR A 58 -5.18 -5.88 -9.79
C THR A 58 -3.71 -6.12 -10.03
N PHE A 59 -3.22 -5.68 -11.20
CA PHE A 59 -1.81 -5.79 -11.56
C PHE A 59 -0.90 -4.90 -10.70
N LEU A 60 0.34 -5.34 -10.55
CA LEU A 60 1.39 -4.61 -9.87
C LEU A 60 2.25 -3.83 -10.87
N TYR A 61 2.64 -2.64 -10.46
CA TYR A 61 3.47 -1.72 -11.21
C TYR A 61 4.63 -1.25 -10.35
N LEU A 62 5.77 -1.06 -10.99
CA LEU A 62 6.95 -0.47 -10.37
C LEU A 62 7.26 0.85 -11.07
N ALA A 63 7.38 1.92 -10.29
CA ALA A 63 7.78 3.23 -10.77
C ALA A 63 9.05 3.70 -10.05
N LYS A 64 9.82 4.56 -10.72
CA LYS A 64 10.89 5.34 -10.11
C LYS A 64 10.47 6.79 -10.10
N ILE A 65 10.32 7.35 -8.91
CA ILE A 65 9.85 8.72 -8.69
C ILE A 65 10.59 9.37 -7.52
N ASN A 66 10.66 10.69 -7.52
CA ASN A 66 11.27 11.40 -6.41
C ASN A 66 10.32 11.55 -5.20
N GLY A 67 10.89 11.90 -4.05
CA GLY A 67 10.11 12.03 -2.82
C GLY A 67 9.02 13.10 -2.89
N LYS A 68 9.16 14.13 -3.72
CA LYS A 68 8.13 15.14 -3.95
C LYS A 68 6.91 14.52 -4.64
N GLU A 69 7.14 13.71 -5.68
CA GLU A 69 6.06 13.01 -6.39
C GLU A 69 5.36 11.98 -5.50
N ILE A 70 6.11 11.31 -4.59
CA ILE A 70 5.52 10.40 -3.60
C ILE A 70 4.62 11.17 -2.64
N TYR A 71 5.07 12.35 -2.19
CA TYR A 71 4.27 13.22 -1.32
C TYR A 71 2.98 13.66 -2.02
N GLU A 72 3.07 14.15 -3.26
CA GLU A 72 1.93 14.55 -4.08
C GLU A 72 0.98 13.36 -4.37
N LEU A 73 1.52 12.16 -4.58
CA LEU A 73 0.74 10.94 -4.78
C LEU A 73 -0.10 10.61 -3.54
N ALA A 74 0.52 10.61 -2.36
CA ALA A 74 -0.19 10.35 -1.11
C ALA A 74 -1.23 11.44 -0.81
N GLU A 75 -0.89 12.71 -1.01
CA GLU A 75 -1.80 13.84 -0.82
C GLU A 75 -3.02 13.76 -1.74
N LYS A 76 -2.80 13.52 -3.04
CA LYS A 76 -3.90 13.34 -3.99
C LYS A 76 -4.75 12.12 -3.69
N TYR A 77 -4.13 11.01 -3.31
CA TYR A 77 -4.88 9.82 -2.93
C TYR A 77 -5.82 10.09 -1.74
N LEU A 78 -5.37 10.87 -0.75
CA LEU A 78 -6.20 11.24 0.40
C LEU A 78 -7.31 12.24 0.03
N ALA A 79 -7.04 13.14 -0.92
CA ALA A 79 -7.96 14.19 -1.35
C ALA A 79 -8.95 13.73 -2.44
N GLU A 80 -8.57 12.77 -3.27
CA GLU A 80 -9.46 12.22 -4.29
C GLU A 80 -10.55 11.37 -3.60
N SER A 81 -11.59 12.06 -3.15
CA SER A 81 -12.87 11.44 -2.84
C SER A 81 -13.56 11.01 -4.13
N ASP A 82 -13.08 9.96 -4.78
CA ASP A 82 -13.92 9.25 -5.73
C ASP A 82 -15.12 8.69 -4.97
N GLU A 83 -16.33 8.76 -5.51
CA GLU A 83 -17.55 8.25 -4.87
C GLU A 83 -17.43 6.79 -4.40
N LYS A 84 -16.48 6.05 -4.97
CA LYS A 84 -16.14 4.67 -4.59
C LYS A 84 -15.19 4.52 -3.40
N PHE A 85 -14.43 5.56 -3.03
CA PHE A 85 -13.31 5.45 -2.09
C PHE A 85 -13.24 6.59 -1.09
N HIS A 86 -14.40 7.05 -0.65
CA HIS A 86 -14.48 8.12 0.34
C HIS A 86 -13.81 7.66 1.66
N ILE A 87 -12.66 8.24 1.98
CA ILE A 87 -11.93 7.94 3.22
C ILE A 87 -12.60 8.73 4.35
N THR A 88 -13.50 8.06 5.07
CA THR A 88 -14.26 8.66 6.17
C THR A 88 -13.71 8.30 7.55
N ASN A 89 -12.90 7.26 7.61
CA ASN A 89 -12.34 6.81 8.87
C ASN A 89 -10.88 6.31 8.70
N LYS A 90 -10.14 6.26 9.80
CA LYS A 90 -8.72 5.88 9.81
C LYS A 90 -8.43 4.47 9.28
N TYR A 91 -9.42 3.59 9.19
CA TYR A 91 -9.25 2.22 8.70
C TYR A 91 -9.33 2.12 7.17
N GLU A 92 -9.76 3.20 6.52
CA GLU A 92 -9.84 3.33 5.07
C GLU A 92 -8.58 3.99 4.47
N LEU A 93 -7.67 4.45 5.33
CA LEU A 93 -6.38 4.99 4.90
C LEU A 93 -5.58 3.95 4.12
N PRO A 94 -4.79 4.35 3.13
CA PRO A 94 -4.02 3.42 2.30
C PRO A 94 -3.06 2.59 3.16
N VAL A 95 -2.70 1.42 2.65
CA VAL A 95 -1.64 0.59 3.23
C VAL A 95 -0.33 0.98 2.56
N ALA A 96 0.67 1.27 3.36
CA ALA A 96 2.02 1.58 2.89
C ALA A 96 3.04 0.59 3.46
N SER A 97 4.18 0.46 2.80
CA SER A 97 5.33 -0.29 3.28
C SER A 97 6.63 0.40 2.85
N GLY A 98 7.65 0.30 3.69
CA GLY A 98 8.93 1.02 3.54
C GLY A 98 8.84 2.51 3.86
N MET A 99 7.66 3.01 4.18
CA MET A 99 7.41 4.39 4.59
C MET A 99 6.28 4.47 5.61
N LYS A 100 6.27 5.55 6.39
CA LYS A 100 5.20 5.90 7.33
C LYS A 100 4.51 7.16 6.85
N ILE A 101 3.20 7.11 6.71
CA ILE A 101 2.36 8.24 6.31
C ILE A 101 1.79 8.87 7.58
N ILE A 102 2.01 10.15 7.78
CA ILE A 102 1.49 10.91 8.90
C ILE A 102 0.35 11.78 8.38
N VAL A 103 -0.84 11.57 8.89
CA VAL A 103 -2.04 12.30 8.51
C VAL A 103 -2.62 13.06 9.69
N ARG A 104 -3.31 14.17 9.40
CA ARG A 104 -4.14 14.88 10.37
C ARG A 104 -5.59 14.56 10.09
N GLN A 105 -6.35 14.29 11.17
CA GLN A 105 -7.79 14.16 11.05
C GLN A 105 -8.43 15.53 10.88
N GLU A 106 -9.22 15.69 9.84
CA GLU A 106 -10.00 16.89 9.54
C GLU A 106 -11.49 16.60 9.78
N GLU A 107 -12.33 17.63 9.69
CA GLU A 107 -13.78 17.49 9.89
C GLU A 107 -14.40 16.50 8.90
N ASN A 108 -13.94 16.50 7.66
CA ASN A 108 -14.46 15.66 6.57
C ASN A 108 -13.35 14.84 5.89
N GLY A 109 -12.54 14.09 6.67
CA GLY A 109 -11.54 13.20 6.10
C GLY A 109 -10.16 13.36 6.73
N PHE A 110 -9.13 13.29 5.91
CA PHE A 110 -7.74 13.33 6.34
C PHE A 110 -6.90 14.19 5.39
N SER A 111 -5.99 14.97 5.95
CA SER A 111 -4.95 15.67 5.19
C SER A 111 -3.58 15.03 5.44
N LEU A 112 -2.73 15.03 4.42
CA LEU A 112 -1.35 14.59 4.57
C LEU A 112 -0.56 15.64 5.34
N LYS A 113 0.12 15.23 6.40
CA LYS A 113 1.03 16.07 7.16
C LYS A 113 2.47 15.85 6.76
N ASP A 114 2.91 14.59 6.73
CA ASP A 114 4.28 14.23 6.41
C ASP A 114 4.40 12.77 5.94
N ILE A 115 5.54 12.44 5.35
CA ILE A 115 5.95 11.06 5.05
C ILE A 115 7.35 10.85 5.63
N GLU A 116 7.54 9.73 6.32
CA GLU A 116 8.84 9.30 6.82
C GLU A 116 9.33 8.04 6.10
N VAL A 117 10.61 8.02 5.77
CA VAL A 117 11.34 6.86 5.27
C VAL A 117 12.54 6.64 6.19
N ASN A 118 12.68 5.43 6.74
CA ASN A 118 13.70 5.12 7.74
C ASN A 118 13.69 6.09 8.95
N LYS A 119 12.50 6.43 9.45
CA LYS A 119 12.27 7.35 10.60
C LYS A 119 12.77 8.78 10.39
N LYS A 120 12.93 9.20 9.15
CA LYS A 120 13.27 10.57 8.76
C LYS A 120 12.27 11.06 7.73
N LYS A 121 12.04 12.36 7.70
CA LYS A 121 11.26 12.97 6.62
C LYS A 121 11.75 12.51 5.27
N ILE A 122 10.83 12.21 4.38
CA ILE A 122 11.17 11.82 3.02
C ILE A 122 12.01 12.92 2.34
N ASP A 123 13.11 12.52 1.76
CA ASP A 123 13.93 13.41 0.96
C ASP A 123 13.24 13.65 -0.38
N LYS A 124 12.79 14.89 -0.60
CA LYS A 124 11.96 15.26 -1.76
C LYS A 124 12.72 15.17 -3.09
N ASP A 125 14.04 15.30 -3.06
CA ASP A 125 14.89 15.28 -4.25
C ASP A 125 15.44 13.89 -4.56
N LYS A 126 15.38 12.97 -3.59
CA LYS A 126 15.85 11.61 -3.76
C LYS A 126 14.85 10.77 -4.54
N GLU A 127 15.37 9.96 -5.47
CA GLU A 127 14.59 8.97 -6.21
C GLU A 127 14.38 7.69 -5.38
N TYR A 128 13.18 7.14 -5.48
CA TYR A 128 12.75 5.89 -4.84
C TYR A 128 12.05 5.00 -5.85
N SER A 129 12.26 3.68 -5.70
CA SER A 129 11.41 2.69 -6.37
C SER A 129 10.17 2.44 -5.52
N ILE A 130 8.99 2.55 -6.14
CA ILE A 130 7.70 2.37 -5.46
C ILE A 130 6.84 1.34 -6.17
N LEU A 131 6.29 0.39 -5.39
CA LEU A 131 5.32 -0.59 -5.84
C LEU A 131 3.90 0.00 -5.73
N LEU A 132 3.16 -0.09 -6.81
CA LEU A 132 1.83 0.49 -6.97
C LEU A 132 0.85 -0.56 -7.50
N THR A 133 -0.43 -0.32 -7.30
CA THR A 133 -1.52 -0.97 -8.02
C THR A 133 -2.06 -0.04 -9.10
N GLU A 134 -2.95 -0.54 -9.95
CA GLU A 134 -3.56 0.24 -11.03
C GLU A 134 -4.19 1.56 -10.52
N THR A 135 -4.87 1.52 -9.37
CA THR A 135 -5.49 2.72 -8.77
C THR A 135 -4.43 3.77 -8.43
N THR A 136 -3.40 3.40 -7.67
CA THR A 136 -2.35 4.34 -7.28
C THR A 136 -1.48 4.78 -8.46
N MET A 137 -1.26 3.89 -9.43
CA MET A 137 -0.60 4.22 -10.71
C MET A 137 -1.39 5.27 -11.49
N SER A 138 -2.71 5.15 -11.55
CA SER A 138 -3.57 6.12 -12.24
C SER A 138 -3.52 7.50 -11.60
N VAL A 139 -3.43 7.58 -10.27
CA VAL A 139 -3.21 8.85 -9.56
C VAL A 139 -1.84 9.42 -9.89
N LEU A 140 -0.78 8.60 -9.89
CA LEU A 140 0.57 9.03 -10.24
C LEU A 140 0.65 9.59 -11.67
N LYS A 141 -0.03 8.96 -12.63
CA LYS A 141 -0.09 9.46 -14.02
C LYS A 141 -0.76 10.83 -14.17
N LYS A 142 -1.64 11.21 -13.27
CA LYS A 142 -2.22 12.57 -13.23
C LYS A 142 -1.21 13.61 -12.70
N ILE A 143 -0.24 13.20 -11.87
CA ILE A 143 0.82 14.06 -11.34
C ILE A 143 1.94 14.21 -12.34
N ASN A 144 2.41 13.09 -12.87
CA ASN A 144 3.49 13.02 -13.84
C ASN A 144 3.12 12.06 -14.98
N PRO A 145 2.52 12.57 -16.09
CA PRO A 145 2.14 11.76 -17.25
C PRO A 145 3.32 11.02 -17.91
N GLU A 146 4.51 11.62 -17.84
CA GLU A 146 5.75 11.08 -18.45
C GLU A 146 6.50 10.12 -17.51
N CYS A 147 5.99 9.89 -16.30
CA CYS A 147 6.61 8.99 -15.34
C CYS A 147 6.81 7.59 -15.94
N GLU A 148 8.02 7.07 -15.84
CA GLU A 148 8.34 5.71 -16.25
C GLU A 148 7.72 4.71 -15.26
N ILE A 149 6.74 3.95 -15.75
CA ILE A 149 6.04 2.93 -14.98
C ILE A 149 6.12 1.62 -15.73
N ARG A 150 6.59 0.58 -15.03
CA ARG A 150 6.69 -0.77 -15.55
C ARG A 150 5.68 -1.69 -14.88
N GLN A 151 4.80 -2.32 -15.65
CA GLN A 151 3.97 -3.41 -15.14
C GLN A 151 4.84 -4.65 -14.87
N LEU A 152 4.59 -5.32 -13.75
CA LEU A 152 5.30 -6.54 -13.36
C LEU A 152 4.70 -7.78 -14.06
N GLY A 153 4.78 -7.82 -15.38
CA GLY A 153 4.21 -8.89 -16.19
C GLY A 153 2.71 -9.05 -15.91
N ASN A 154 2.27 -10.29 -15.70
CA ASN A 154 0.89 -10.62 -15.31
C ASN A 154 0.72 -10.81 -13.79
N THR A 155 1.65 -10.27 -12.99
CA THR A 155 1.61 -10.42 -11.54
C THR A 155 0.56 -9.48 -10.96
N THR A 156 -0.43 -10.05 -10.30
CA THR A 156 -1.43 -9.32 -9.51
C THR A 156 -1.02 -9.28 -8.04
N LEU A 157 -1.62 -8.39 -7.26
CA LEU A 157 -1.38 -8.34 -5.81
C LEU A 157 -1.70 -9.69 -5.15
N SER A 158 -2.80 -10.32 -5.56
CA SER A 158 -3.22 -11.62 -5.04
C SER A 158 -2.28 -12.76 -5.46
N SER A 159 -1.84 -12.79 -6.73
CA SER A 159 -0.94 -13.84 -7.20
C SER A 159 0.45 -13.72 -6.55
N ALA A 160 0.97 -12.51 -6.38
CA ALA A 160 2.25 -12.27 -5.70
C ALA A 160 2.24 -12.83 -4.28
N TRP A 161 1.19 -12.52 -3.50
CA TRP A 161 1.01 -13.04 -2.15
C TRP A 161 0.90 -14.57 -2.13
N THR A 162 0.05 -15.13 -3.00
CA THR A 162 -0.18 -16.58 -3.05
C THR A 162 1.11 -17.35 -3.41
N VAL A 163 1.88 -16.85 -4.36
CA VAL A 163 3.15 -17.46 -4.78
C VAL A 163 4.19 -17.38 -3.66
N ALA A 164 4.33 -16.24 -2.98
CA ALA A 164 5.25 -16.10 -1.85
C ALA A 164 4.95 -17.16 -0.76
N MET A 165 3.69 -17.32 -0.40
CA MET A 165 3.28 -18.32 0.60
C MET A 165 3.45 -19.75 0.11
N ALA A 166 3.15 -20.04 -1.16
CA ALA A 166 3.34 -21.37 -1.75
C ALA A 166 4.82 -21.79 -1.79
N ASN A 167 5.72 -20.83 -1.94
CA ASN A 167 7.17 -21.04 -1.88
C ASN A 167 7.71 -21.20 -0.46
N GLY A 168 6.85 -21.19 0.56
CA GLY A 168 7.23 -21.36 1.97
C GLY A 168 7.84 -20.12 2.61
N GLN A 169 7.68 -18.96 1.98
CA GLN A 169 8.14 -17.70 2.54
C GLN A 169 7.36 -17.38 3.81
N GLN A 170 8.07 -16.91 4.83
CA GLN A 170 7.43 -16.39 6.03
C GLN A 170 6.96 -14.96 5.78
N PRO A 171 5.73 -14.60 6.18
CA PRO A 171 5.28 -13.21 6.09
C PRO A 171 6.23 -12.27 6.84
N SER A 172 6.55 -11.14 6.23
CA SER A 172 7.34 -10.10 6.88
C SER A 172 6.61 -9.54 8.11
N ALA A 173 7.36 -9.03 9.07
CA ALA A 173 6.75 -8.37 10.23
C ALA A 173 5.93 -7.14 9.76
N PRO A 174 4.77 -6.86 10.40
CA PRO A 174 4.00 -5.67 10.07
C PRO A 174 4.79 -4.40 10.42
N GLU A 175 4.72 -3.41 9.53
CA GLU A 175 5.31 -2.09 9.74
C GLU A 175 4.28 -1.13 10.35
N ASP A 176 4.74 -0.16 11.14
CA ASP A 176 3.92 0.97 11.60
C ASP A 176 3.90 2.04 10.49
N TYR A 177 2.99 1.85 9.52
CA TYR A 177 2.96 2.60 8.26
C TYR A 177 2.04 3.82 8.27
N ILE A 178 1.26 4.03 9.34
CA ILE A 178 0.31 5.15 9.41
C ILE A 178 0.22 5.72 10.82
N GLU A 179 0.27 7.05 10.90
CA GLU A 179 0.04 7.80 12.14
C GLU A 179 -1.06 8.82 11.92
N VAL A 180 -2.02 8.87 12.83
CA VAL A 180 -3.13 9.83 12.80
C VAL A 180 -2.96 10.81 13.94
N GLU A 181 -2.66 12.05 13.60
CA GLU A 181 -2.67 13.17 14.57
C GLU A 181 -4.07 13.75 14.72
N LYS A 182 -4.37 14.21 15.91
CA LYS A 182 -5.64 14.88 16.25
C LYS A 182 -5.54 16.39 16.00
#